data_8b0393921033acaa93a7b1160339df1b
#
_entry.id   8b0393921033acaa93a7b1160339df1b
#
_cell.length_a   1.000
_cell.length_b   1.000
_cell.length_c   1.000
_cell.angle_alpha   90.00
_cell.angle_beta   90.00
_cell.angle_gamma   90.00
#
_symmetry.space_group_name_H-M   'P 1'
#
loop_
_entity.id
_entity.type
_entity.pdbx_description
1 polymer ?
#
loop_
_entity_poly.entity_id
_entity_poly.type
_entity_poly.pdbx_seq_one_letter_code
_entity_poly.pdbx_strand_id
1 'polypeptide(L)'
;TFKGNPITLAGEFVKTGTQAPEFILVDENLNEYKLSEWEGKYLILNIFPSLDTSVCGTSVRRFNKIGANLPDTTVLCISKDLPFAQSRFCATEGLNNVIPLSDFRYTSDFGENYGVLMTSGPLKGLLARAVVIINNKKKSSIQN
;
A
#
# COMPACT_ATOMS: atom_id res chain seq x y z
N THR A 1 -0.25 16.84 2.34
CA THR A 1 -0.96 17.62 3.37
C THR A 1 -2.14 16.82 3.93
N PHE A 2 -2.55 17.16 5.12
CA PHE A 2 -3.74 16.59 5.74
C PHE A 2 -4.71 17.73 6.03
N LYS A 3 -5.90 17.67 5.41
CA LYS A 3 -6.93 18.74 5.53
C LYS A 3 -6.35 20.14 5.26
N GLY A 4 -5.48 20.22 4.26
CA GLY A 4 -4.85 21.48 3.88
C GLY A 4 -3.65 21.88 4.71
N ASN A 5 -3.34 21.18 5.79
CA ASN A 5 -2.18 21.46 6.64
C ASN A 5 -0.98 20.65 6.18
N PRO A 6 0.23 21.27 6.15
CA PRO A 6 1.43 20.52 5.75
C PRO A 6 1.75 19.43 6.76
N ILE A 7 2.23 18.30 6.24
CA ILE A 7 2.73 17.18 7.05
C ILE A 7 4.10 16.78 6.52
N THR A 8 4.90 16.14 7.37
CA THR A 8 6.21 15.62 6.97
C THR A 8 6.17 14.12 6.86
N LEU A 9 7.02 13.60 5.97
CA LEU A 9 7.16 12.17 5.74
C LEU A 9 8.60 11.75 6.03
N ALA A 10 8.77 10.53 6.51
CA ALA A 10 10.10 9.96 6.70
C ALA A 10 10.64 9.50 5.36
N GLY A 11 11.94 9.72 5.13
CA GLY A 11 12.60 9.31 3.89
C GLY A 11 12.16 10.12 2.69
N GLU A 12 12.42 9.59 1.51
CA GLU A 12 12.06 10.20 0.24
C GLU A 12 11.10 9.28 -0.51
N PHE A 13 10.09 9.87 -1.14
CA PHE A 13 9.17 9.10 -1.97
C PHE A 13 9.93 8.43 -3.11
N VAL A 14 9.56 7.18 -3.41
CA VAL A 14 10.23 6.37 -4.43
C VAL A 14 10.18 7.07 -5.78
N LYS A 15 11.34 7.21 -6.44
CA LYS A 15 11.43 7.89 -7.72
C LYS A 15 11.16 6.93 -8.87
N THR A 16 10.50 7.46 -9.91
CA THR A 16 10.24 6.71 -11.14
C THR A 16 11.54 6.23 -11.77
N GLY A 17 11.57 4.98 -12.18
CA GLY A 17 12.73 4.38 -12.84
C GLY A 17 13.76 3.79 -11.89
N THR A 18 13.60 3.99 -10.57
CA THR A 18 14.50 3.40 -9.60
C THR A 18 14.03 2.00 -9.20
N GLN A 19 14.96 1.21 -8.68
CA GLN A 19 14.63 -0.10 -8.15
C GLN A 19 13.69 0.04 -6.96
N ALA A 20 12.56 -0.65 -6.99
CA ALA A 20 11.61 -0.60 -5.88
C ALA A 20 12.23 -1.24 -4.63
N PRO A 21 12.16 -0.57 -3.46
CA PRO A 21 12.69 -1.15 -2.24
C PRO A 21 12.00 -2.46 -1.86
N GLU A 22 12.77 -3.41 -1.38
CA GLU A 22 12.20 -4.66 -0.86
C GLU A 22 11.38 -4.37 0.39
N PHE A 23 10.35 -5.16 0.62
CA PHE A 23 9.51 -5.02 1.81
C PHE A 23 9.09 -6.39 2.33
N ILE A 24 8.64 -6.41 3.58
CA ILE A 24 8.01 -7.58 4.20
C ILE A 24 6.72 -7.09 4.83
N LEU A 25 5.60 -7.55 4.30
CA LEU A 25 4.26 -7.20 4.79
C LEU A 25 3.52 -8.50 5.11
N VAL A 26 2.43 -8.41 5.87
CA VAL A 26 1.74 -9.62 6.33
C VAL A 26 0.27 -9.62 5.92
N ASP A 27 -0.25 -10.83 5.69
CA ASP A 27 -1.66 -11.03 5.38
C ASP A 27 -2.47 -11.43 6.63
N GLU A 28 -3.73 -11.78 6.43
CA GLU A 28 -4.64 -12.14 7.51
C GLU A 28 -4.24 -13.38 8.30
N ASN A 29 -3.42 -14.24 7.69
CA ASN A 29 -2.91 -15.45 8.33
C ASN A 29 -1.52 -15.21 8.92
N LEU A 30 -1.05 -13.94 8.93
CA LEU A 30 0.26 -13.53 9.39
C LEU A 30 1.40 -14.13 8.56
N ASN A 31 1.10 -14.55 7.34
CA ASN A 31 2.13 -14.96 6.39
C ASN A 31 2.85 -13.72 5.86
N GLU A 32 4.18 -13.81 5.79
CA GLU A 32 4.98 -12.71 5.29
C GLU A 32 5.09 -12.75 3.78
N TYR A 33 4.92 -11.59 3.15
CA TYR A 33 5.06 -11.43 1.71
C TYR A 33 6.15 -10.43 1.41
N LYS A 34 7.04 -10.81 0.50
CA LYS A 34 8.15 -9.95 0.03
C LYS A 34 7.88 -9.51 -1.39
N LEU A 35 8.44 -8.35 -1.76
CA LEU A 35 8.31 -7.85 -3.12
C LEU A 35 8.72 -8.88 -4.15
N SER A 36 9.77 -9.65 -3.88
CA SER A 36 10.30 -10.64 -4.81
C SER A 36 9.33 -11.78 -5.13
N GLU A 37 8.26 -11.96 -4.35
CA GLU A 37 7.30 -13.03 -4.62
C GLU A 37 6.40 -12.74 -5.83
N TRP A 38 6.42 -11.51 -6.34
CA TRP A 38 5.65 -11.12 -7.52
C TRP A 38 6.53 -10.83 -8.72
N GLU A 39 7.65 -11.54 -8.88
CA GLU A 39 8.52 -11.35 -10.03
C GLU A 39 7.79 -11.62 -11.34
N GLY A 40 8.12 -10.82 -12.36
CA GLY A 40 7.53 -10.95 -13.68
C GLY A 40 6.14 -10.37 -13.81
N LYS A 41 5.60 -9.77 -12.74
CA LYS A 41 4.27 -9.17 -12.75
C LYS A 41 4.33 -7.67 -12.50
N TYR A 42 3.33 -6.97 -13.01
CA TYR A 42 3.13 -5.57 -12.65
C TYR A 42 2.43 -5.51 -11.30
N LEU A 43 2.85 -4.59 -10.44
CA LEU A 43 2.24 -4.37 -9.14
C LEU A 43 1.72 -2.95 -9.06
N ILE A 44 0.53 -2.81 -8.47
CA ILE A 44 0.01 -1.51 -8.07
C ILE A 44 -0.07 -1.53 -6.55
N LEU A 45 0.69 -0.62 -5.91
CA LEU A 45 0.64 -0.46 -4.47
C LEU A 45 -0.29 0.70 -4.15
N ASN A 46 -1.46 0.38 -3.62
CA ASN A 46 -2.40 1.39 -3.13
C ASN A 46 -2.15 1.55 -1.63
N ILE A 47 -1.49 2.63 -1.26
CA ILE A 47 -1.04 2.90 0.11
C ILE A 47 -1.93 3.98 0.71
N PHE A 48 -2.38 3.78 1.95
CA PHE A 48 -3.33 4.70 2.59
C PHE A 48 -3.24 4.62 4.11
N PRO A 49 -3.77 5.65 4.82
CA PRO A 49 -3.69 5.66 6.28
C PRO A 49 -4.52 4.58 6.96
N SER A 50 -5.79 4.40 6.59
CA SER A 50 -6.65 3.41 7.23
C SER A 50 -7.92 3.18 6.43
N LEU A 51 -8.38 1.93 6.43
CA LEU A 51 -9.67 1.54 5.84
C LEU A 51 -10.86 2.17 6.58
N ASP A 52 -10.66 2.61 7.80
CA ASP A 52 -11.72 3.24 8.58
C ASP A 52 -11.99 4.69 8.17
N THR A 53 -11.24 5.23 7.20
CA THR A 53 -11.57 6.51 6.59
C THR A 53 -12.38 6.26 5.32
N SER A 54 -13.41 7.08 5.09
CA SER A 54 -14.30 6.87 3.94
C SER A 54 -13.59 6.99 2.59
N VAL A 55 -12.62 7.89 2.48
CA VAL A 55 -11.88 8.09 1.24
C VAL A 55 -10.99 6.89 0.93
N CYS A 56 -10.35 6.31 1.95
CA CYS A 56 -9.50 5.14 1.76
C CYS A 56 -10.33 3.92 1.37
N GLY A 57 -11.49 3.73 1.99
CA GLY A 57 -12.39 2.64 1.62
C GLY A 57 -12.86 2.75 0.18
N THR A 58 -13.21 3.95 -0.27
CA THR A 58 -13.59 4.19 -1.67
C THR A 58 -12.44 3.87 -2.61
N SER A 59 -11.23 4.26 -2.25
CA SER A 59 -10.02 3.97 -3.03
C SER A 59 -9.82 2.47 -3.22
N VAL A 60 -9.97 1.68 -2.15
CA VAL A 60 -9.82 0.23 -2.24
C VAL A 60 -10.87 -0.38 -3.17
N ARG A 61 -12.11 0.08 -3.09
CA ARG A 61 -13.18 -0.40 -4.00
C ARG A 61 -12.84 -0.09 -5.45
N ARG A 62 -12.32 1.11 -5.72
CA ARG A 62 -11.91 1.51 -7.07
C ARG A 62 -10.79 0.63 -7.59
N PHE A 63 -9.77 0.38 -6.77
CA PHE A 63 -8.64 -0.47 -7.18
C PHE A 63 -9.05 -1.93 -7.34
N ASN A 64 -10.07 -2.38 -6.63
CA ASN A 64 -10.60 -3.73 -6.84
C ASN A 64 -11.15 -3.87 -8.27
N LYS A 65 -11.86 -2.85 -8.77
CA LYS A 65 -12.36 -2.85 -10.14
C LYS A 65 -11.21 -2.83 -11.16
N ILE A 66 -10.18 -2.03 -10.90
CA ILE A 66 -9.00 -1.97 -11.75
C ILE A 66 -8.31 -3.33 -11.80
N GLY A 67 -8.14 -3.98 -10.65
CA GLY A 67 -7.50 -5.30 -10.57
C GLY A 67 -8.26 -6.37 -11.34
N ALA A 68 -9.58 -6.27 -11.39
CA ALA A 68 -10.40 -7.24 -12.11
C ALA A 68 -10.20 -7.16 -13.63
N ASN A 69 -9.75 -6.01 -14.14
CA ASN A 69 -9.68 -5.74 -15.56
C ASN A 69 -8.27 -5.71 -16.15
N LEU A 70 -7.24 -5.86 -15.32
CA LEU A 70 -5.84 -5.79 -15.77
C LEU A 70 -5.17 -7.15 -15.62
N PRO A 71 -4.92 -7.87 -16.73
CA PRO A 71 -4.19 -9.12 -16.67
C PRO A 71 -2.73 -8.88 -16.28
N ASP A 72 -2.11 -9.88 -15.67
CA ASP A 72 -0.71 -9.84 -15.23
C ASP A 72 -0.39 -8.70 -14.27
N THR A 73 -1.40 -8.12 -13.64
CA THR A 73 -1.24 -7.04 -12.67
C THR A 73 -1.86 -7.48 -11.35
N THR A 74 -1.11 -7.28 -10.26
CA THR A 74 -1.59 -7.55 -8.91
C THR A 74 -1.71 -6.24 -8.17
N VAL A 75 -2.84 -6.00 -7.50
CA VAL A 75 -3.07 -4.80 -6.70
C VAL A 75 -2.91 -5.17 -5.23
N LEU A 76 -1.99 -4.48 -4.56
CA LEU A 76 -1.77 -4.63 -3.13
C LEU A 76 -2.32 -3.38 -2.44
N CYS A 77 -3.16 -3.59 -1.42
CA CYS A 77 -3.70 -2.50 -0.62
C CYS A 77 -3.00 -2.51 0.73
N ILE A 78 -2.22 -1.47 1.01
CA ILE A 78 -1.26 -1.45 2.11
C ILE A 78 -1.59 -0.34 3.09
N SER A 79 -1.71 -0.69 4.37
CA SER A 79 -1.93 0.26 5.46
C SER A 79 -1.36 -0.30 6.76
N LYS A 80 -1.40 0.51 7.81
CA LYS A 80 -1.04 0.07 9.16
C LYS A 80 -2.20 -0.60 9.89
N ASP A 81 -3.38 -0.71 9.27
CA ASP A 81 -4.47 -1.48 9.85
C ASP A 81 -4.01 -2.91 10.14
N LEU A 82 -4.55 -3.52 11.17
CA LEU A 82 -4.25 -4.91 11.44
C LEU A 82 -4.77 -5.78 10.29
N PRO A 83 -4.08 -6.88 9.96
CA PRO A 83 -4.49 -7.70 8.83
C PRO A 83 -5.88 -8.29 8.99
N PHE A 84 -6.30 -8.50 10.24
CA PHE A 84 -7.66 -9.00 10.54
C PHE A 84 -8.73 -7.97 10.16
N ALA A 85 -8.46 -6.69 10.41
CA ALA A 85 -9.37 -5.61 10.02
C ALA A 85 -9.45 -5.46 8.50
N GLN A 86 -8.32 -5.59 7.82
CA GLN A 86 -8.28 -5.54 6.36
C GLN A 86 -9.07 -6.68 5.75
N SER A 87 -8.91 -7.89 6.29
CA SER A 87 -9.64 -9.06 5.82
C SER A 87 -11.14 -8.89 6.00
N ARG A 88 -11.55 -8.41 7.18
CA ARG A 88 -12.97 -8.17 7.46
C ARG A 88 -13.57 -7.14 6.49
N PHE A 89 -12.84 -6.07 6.20
CA PHE A 89 -13.29 -5.05 5.25
C PHE A 89 -13.49 -5.65 3.86
N CYS A 90 -12.51 -6.38 3.36
CA CYS A 90 -12.57 -6.97 2.03
C CYS A 90 -13.68 -8.02 1.93
N ALA A 91 -13.87 -8.84 2.97
CA ALA A 91 -14.92 -9.85 3.00
C ALA A 91 -16.31 -9.19 3.00
N THR A 92 -16.50 -8.17 3.83
CA THR A 92 -17.77 -7.47 3.92
C THR A 92 -18.15 -6.77 2.62
N GLU A 93 -17.16 -6.21 1.91
CA GLU A 93 -17.38 -5.47 0.66
C GLU A 93 -17.28 -6.35 -0.59
N GLY A 94 -16.95 -7.63 -0.44
CA GLY A 94 -16.81 -8.54 -1.58
C GLY A 94 -15.65 -8.22 -2.51
N LEU A 95 -14.54 -7.73 -1.97
CA LEU A 95 -13.40 -7.28 -2.75
C LEU A 95 -12.40 -8.44 -2.93
N ASN A 96 -12.45 -9.10 -4.09
CA ASN A 96 -11.66 -10.30 -4.36
C ASN A 96 -10.48 -10.07 -5.31
N ASN A 97 -10.35 -8.85 -5.86
CA ASN A 97 -9.34 -8.55 -6.87
C ASN A 97 -8.22 -7.66 -6.35
N VAL A 98 -8.13 -7.52 -5.04
CA VAL A 98 -7.03 -6.84 -4.36
C VAL A 98 -6.50 -7.76 -3.27
N ILE A 99 -5.23 -7.60 -2.93
CA ILE A 99 -4.61 -8.33 -1.83
C ILE A 99 -4.30 -7.34 -0.73
N PRO A 100 -5.01 -7.39 0.40
CA PRO A 100 -4.69 -6.52 1.52
C PRO A 100 -3.46 -7.03 2.25
N LEU A 101 -2.52 -6.13 2.51
CA LEU A 101 -1.31 -6.43 3.27
C LEU A 101 -1.12 -5.38 4.34
N SER A 102 -0.69 -5.81 5.51
CA SER A 102 -0.54 -4.93 6.66
C SER A 102 0.92 -4.61 6.95
N ASP A 103 1.18 -3.34 7.24
CA ASP A 103 2.47 -2.84 7.68
C ASP A 103 2.44 -2.54 9.18
N PHE A 104 1.73 -3.36 9.97
CA PHE A 104 1.52 -3.06 11.40
C PHE A 104 2.75 -3.34 12.27
N ARG A 105 3.67 -4.19 11.83
CA ARG A 105 4.81 -4.58 12.65
C ARG A 105 5.78 -3.42 12.85
N TYR A 106 6.19 -3.19 14.09
CA TYR A 106 7.09 -2.09 14.41
C TYR A 106 8.48 -2.26 13.79
N THR A 107 8.85 -3.49 13.44
CA THR A 107 10.13 -3.78 12.79
C THR A 107 10.11 -3.48 11.30
N SER A 108 8.95 -3.15 10.74
CA SER A 108 8.82 -2.86 9.31
C SER A 108 9.46 -1.51 8.98
N ASP A 109 10.15 -1.46 7.85
CA ASP A 109 10.75 -0.23 7.31
C ASP A 109 10.09 0.20 5.99
N PHE A 110 8.95 -0.40 5.65
CA PHE A 110 8.24 -0.10 4.39
C PHE A 110 7.94 1.39 4.26
N GLY A 111 7.38 2.00 5.29
CA GLY A 111 6.98 3.41 5.24
C GLY A 111 8.15 4.34 5.01
N GLU A 112 9.29 4.04 5.62
CA GLU A 112 10.49 4.85 5.46
C GLU A 112 11.14 4.62 4.10
N ASN A 113 11.24 3.37 3.66
CA ASN A 113 11.89 3.03 2.40
C ASN A 113 11.10 3.54 1.19
N TYR A 114 9.77 3.62 1.31
CA TYR A 114 8.93 4.16 0.23
C TYR A 114 8.62 5.66 0.42
N GLY A 115 9.08 6.25 1.53
CA GLY A 115 8.88 7.66 1.78
C GLY A 115 7.44 8.05 2.05
N VAL A 116 6.66 7.18 2.68
CA VAL A 116 5.22 7.39 2.91
C VAL A 116 4.83 7.36 4.38
N LEU A 117 5.77 7.23 5.30
CA LEU A 117 5.46 7.24 6.73
C LEU A 117 5.27 8.69 7.20
N MET A 118 4.10 9.00 7.73
CA MET A 118 3.84 10.34 8.25
C MET A 118 4.52 10.53 9.60
N THR A 119 5.30 11.60 9.73
CA THR A 119 6.08 11.90 10.94
C THR A 119 5.55 13.12 11.68
N SER A 120 4.51 13.77 11.16
CA SER A 120 3.87 14.90 11.83
C SER A 120 2.36 14.88 11.55
N GLY A 121 1.62 15.75 12.25
CA GLY A 121 0.19 15.87 12.09
C GLY A 121 -0.61 14.83 12.89
N PRO A 122 -1.95 14.91 12.81
CA PRO A 122 -2.82 14.01 13.59
C PRO A 122 -2.69 12.54 13.25
N LEU A 123 -2.28 12.23 12.02
CA LEU A 123 -2.13 10.84 11.58
C LEU A 123 -0.68 10.36 11.64
N LYS A 124 0.15 11.03 12.44
CA LYS A 124 1.55 10.62 12.63
C LYS A 124 1.63 9.14 13.01
N GLY A 125 2.52 8.42 12.34
CA GLY A 125 2.68 6.98 12.53
C GLY A 125 1.94 6.14 11.52
N LEU A 126 1.02 6.73 10.76
CA LEU A 126 0.30 6.03 9.70
C LEU A 126 0.97 6.30 8.34
N LEU A 127 0.59 5.52 7.35
CA LEU A 127 1.10 5.70 6.00
C LEU A 127 0.30 6.78 5.28
N ALA A 128 0.98 7.62 4.51
CA ALA A 128 0.32 8.61 3.69
C ALA A 128 -0.35 7.95 2.48
N ARG A 129 -1.29 8.66 1.87
CA ARG A 129 -1.93 8.17 0.65
C ARG A 129 -0.95 8.26 -0.51
N ALA A 130 -0.73 7.15 -1.19
CA ALA A 130 0.14 7.11 -2.36
C ALA A 130 -0.21 5.91 -3.22
N VAL A 131 0.06 6.05 -4.52
CA VAL A 131 -0.03 4.93 -5.45
C VAL A 131 1.33 4.77 -6.12
N VAL A 132 1.88 3.57 -6.05
CA VAL A 132 3.15 3.25 -6.68
C VAL A 132 2.91 2.10 -7.65
N ILE A 133 3.33 2.29 -8.90
CA ILE A 133 3.24 1.24 -9.90
C ILE A 133 4.64 0.69 -10.13
N ILE A 134 4.78 -0.61 -9.98
CA ILE A 134 6.05 -1.32 -10.12
C ILE A 134 5.95 -2.22 -11.34
N ASN A 135 6.88 -2.06 -12.29
CA ASN A 135 6.86 -2.85 -13.50
C ASN A 135 7.39 -4.27 -13.27
N ASN A 136 7.35 -5.11 -14.30
CA ASN A 136 7.77 -6.49 -14.19
C ASN A 136 9.28 -6.68 -13.97
N LYS A 137 10.06 -5.60 -14.00
CA LYS A 137 11.50 -5.61 -13.68
C LYS A 137 11.76 -5.02 -12.28
N LYS A 138 10.72 -4.87 -11.46
CA LYS A 138 10.76 -4.34 -10.10
C LYS A 138 11.24 -2.90 -10.03
N LYS A 139 10.94 -2.11 -11.05
CA LYS A 139 11.24 -0.68 -11.06
C LYS A 139 9.95 0.12 -10.95
N SER A 140 9.98 1.18 -10.14
CA SER A 140 8.86 2.10 -10.01
C SER A 140 8.66 2.84 -11.34
N SER A 141 7.45 2.83 -11.88
CA SER A 141 7.14 3.45 -13.16
C SER A 141 6.27 4.70 -13.03
N ILE A 142 5.44 4.78 -11.99
CA ILE A 142 4.57 5.93 -11.75
C ILE A 142 4.53 6.19 -10.24
N GLN A 143 4.55 7.47 -9.88
CA GLN A 143 4.40 7.93 -8.51
C GLN A 143 3.20 8.85 -8.42
N ASN A 144 2.53 8.81 -7.27
CA ASN A 144 1.39 9.67 -7.07
C ASN A 144 1.33 10.17 -5.62
#